data_e5cd6bfced7c62325e294bb9977658d5
#
_entry.id   e5cd6bfced7c62325e294bb9977658d5
#
_cell.length_a   1.000
_cell.length_b   1.000
_cell.length_c   1.000
_cell.angle_alpha   90.00
_cell.angle_beta   90.00
_cell.angle_gamma   90.00
#
_symmetry.space_group_name_H-M   'P 1'
#
loop_
_entity.id
_entity.type
_entity.pdbx_description
1 polymer ?
#
loop_
_entity_poly.entity_id
_entity_poly.type
_entity_poly.pdbx_seq_one_letter_code
_entity_poly.pdbx_strand_id
1 'polypeptide(L)'
;MQDSSDVVSEAKTPLIRARLRTPRAAAIAGIVFSVLMISSLWLLRLSVPSDRLEAGVWLETSAGRVSFVLNLVPIAGIAFMWFIGVLRDRLGTREDQFFATVFLGSGLLFLGMMFVAAAAIGGLILAYSDHPEARVGSATFAFARAFTFDLMHVYAFKMAAVFMITASTLAFHTRFVARWIALLGYGGAVFLLFGSGYFDWALFVFPFWVLLVSTSILLDNLRRPDHSPAA
;
A
#
# COMPACT_ATOMS: atom_id res chain seq x y z
N MET A 1 -7.85 -71.45 4.29
CA MET A 1 -7.67 -70.62 3.10
C MET A 1 -7.94 -69.23 3.57
N GLN A 2 -6.85 -68.55 4.02
CA GLN A 2 -6.88 -67.24 4.63
C GLN A 2 -6.67 -66.21 3.53
N ASP A 3 -7.69 -65.41 3.34
CA ASP A 3 -7.63 -64.28 2.45
C ASP A 3 -7.03 -63.10 3.23
N SER A 4 -5.76 -62.85 2.95
CA SER A 4 -5.02 -61.74 3.48
C SER A 4 -5.27 -60.52 2.57
N SER A 5 -6.36 -59.84 2.82
CA SER A 5 -6.59 -58.51 2.28
C SER A 5 -5.58 -57.55 2.89
N ASP A 6 -4.53 -57.30 2.14
CA ASP A 6 -3.56 -56.27 2.38
C ASP A 6 -4.29 -54.92 2.46
N VAL A 7 -4.48 -54.49 3.68
CA VAL A 7 -4.86 -53.10 3.97
C VAL A 7 -3.66 -52.24 3.60
N VAL A 8 -3.63 -51.81 2.38
CA VAL A 8 -2.76 -50.72 1.95
C VAL A 8 -3.19 -49.50 2.74
N SER A 9 -2.56 -49.33 3.87
CA SER A 9 -2.62 -48.06 4.63
C SER A 9 -2.04 -46.98 3.75
N GLU A 10 -2.92 -46.28 3.03
CA GLU A 10 -2.59 -45.00 2.46
C GLU A 10 -2.14 -44.08 3.58
N ALA A 11 -0.85 -44.05 3.81
CA ALA A 11 -0.19 -43.06 4.62
C ALA A 11 -0.52 -41.71 3.97
N LYS A 12 -1.62 -41.08 4.42
CA LYS A 12 -1.88 -39.66 4.20
C LYS A 12 -0.66 -38.92 4.73
N THR A 13 0.29 -38.70 3.84
CA THR A 13 1.38 -37.75 4.08
C THR A 13 0.70 -36.46 4.53
N PRO A 14 0.83 -36.02 5.77
CA PRO A 14 0.34 -34.71 6.15
C PRO A 14 1.13 -33.76 5.28
N LEU A 15 0.49 -33.16 4.29
CA LEU A 15 0.96 -31.96 3.68
C LEU A 15 1.09 -30.99 4.86
N ILE A 16 2.28 -30.97 5.44
CA ILE A 16 2.71 -29.93 6.35
C ILE A 16 2.68 -28.68 5.46
N ARG A 17 1.48 -28.09 5.33
CA ARG A 17 1.38 -26.67 5.04
C ARG A 17 2.21 -26.05 6.15
N ALA A 18 3.46 -25.78 5.84
CA ALA A 18 4.23 -24.87 6.61
C ALA A 18 3.32 -23.63 6.71
N ARG A 19 2.61 -23.48 7.82
CA ARG A 19 2.01 -22.23 8.24
C ARG A 19 3.21 -21.31 8.35
N LEU A 20 3.56 -20.71 7.21
CA LEU A 20 4.49 -19.62 7.19
C LEU A 20 4.05 -18.73 8.33
N ARG A 21 4.97 -18.26 9.13
CA ARG A 21 4.71 -17.38 10.29
C ARG A 21 4.17 -16.05 9.78
N THR A 22 3.01 -16.14 9.14
CA THR A 22 2.32 -15.16 8.31
C THR A 22 2.02 -13.84 9.01
N PRO A 23 1.73 -13.81 10.35
CA PRO A 23 1.39 -12.54 10.98
C PRO A 23 2.55 -11.56 11.08
N ARG A 24 3.75 -12.06 11.38
CA ARG A 24 4.96 -11.21 11.46
C ARG A 24 5.37 -10.68 10.11
N ALA A 25 5.25 -11.50 9.06
CA ALA A 25 5.58 -11.09 7.70
C ALA A 25 4.67 -9.97 7.19
N ALA A 26 3.34 -10.04 7.45
CA ALA A 26 2.43 -8.96 7.12
C ALA A 26 2.78 -7.66 7.83
N ALA A 27 3.00 -7.75 9.14
CA ALA A 27 3.34 -6.59 9.95
C ALA A 27 4.63 -5.92 9.47
N ILE A 28 5.68 -6.70 9.20
CA ILE A 28 6.95 -6.19 8.68
C ILE A 28 6.73 -5.53 7.30
N ALA A 29 6.04 -6.20 6.39
CA ALA A 29 5.77 -5.68 5.06
C ALA A 29 4.98 -4.36 5.10
N GLY A 30 3.96 -4.26 5.95
CA GLY A 30 3.20 -3.02 6.13
C GLY A 30 4.00 -1.90 6.78
N ILE A 31 4.91 -2.21 7.73
CA ILE A 31 5.82 -1.21 8.31
C ILE A 31 6.80 -0.71 7.24
N VAL A 32 7.42 -1.61 6.46
CA VAL A 32 8.34 -1.24 5.38
C VAL A 32 7.64 -0.37 4.34
N PHE A 33 6.45 -0.78 3.89
CA PHE A 33 5.63 0.05 3.00
C PHE A 33 5.40 1.45 3.57
N SER A 34 4.94 1.52 4.82
CA SER A 34 4.58 2.79 5.46
C SER A 34 5.78 3.72 5.59
N VAL A 35 6.92 3.21 6.04
CA VAL A 35 8.15 3.99 6.18
C VAL A 35 8.63 4.51 4.83
N LEU A 36 8.69 3.64 3.81
CA LEU A 36 9.11 4.03 2.47
C LEU A 36 8.15 5.04 1.85
N MET A 37 6.83 4.83 1.99
CA MET A 37 5.82 5.74 1.44
C MET A 37 5.84 7.10 2.15
N ILE A 38 5.90 7.13 3.48
CA ILE A 38 5.98 8.39 4.25
C ILE A 38 7.26 9.15 3.86
N SER A 39 8.39 8.47 3.80
CA SER A 39 9.67 9.08 3.40
C SER A 39 9.61 9.62 1.97
N SER A 40 9.02 8.86 1.04
CA SER A 40 8.85 9.26 -0.36
C SER A 40 7.96 10.50 -0.48
N LEU A 41 6.80 10.50 0.17
CA LEU A 41 5.88 11.64 0.16
C LEU A 41 6.50 12.88 0.80
N TRP A 42 7.25 12.70 1.90
CA TRP A 42 7.94 13.80 2.57
C TRP A 42 9.02 14.43 1.70
N LEU A 43 9.89 13.60 1.10
CA LEU A 43 10.93 14.07 0.20
C LEU A 43 10.34 14.72 -1.06
N LEU A 44 9.27 14.16 -1.60
CA LEU A 44 8.58 14.73 -2.75
C LEU A 44 8.01 16.12 -2.41
N ARG A 45 7.38 16.26 -1.24
CA ARG A 45 6.85 17.53 -0.77
C ARG A 45 7.93 18.60 -0.57
N LEU A 46 9.11 18.22 -0.12
CA LEU A 46 10.25 19.15 0.03
C LEU A 46 10.88 19.53 -1.31
N SER A 47 10.66 18.73 -2.35
CA SER A 47 11.32 18.85 -3.63
C SER A 47 10.45 19.45 -4.73
N VAL A 48 9.16 19.22 -4.67
CA VAL A 48 8.19 19.65 -5.71
C VAL A 48 7.16 20.57 -5.07
N PRO A 49 7.04 21.83 -5.52
CA PRO A 49 6.01 22.75 -5.06
C PRO A 49 4.60 22.21 -5.30
N SER A 50 3.68 22.47 -4.36
CA SER A 50 2.27 22.07 -4.47
C SER A 50 1.48 22.89 -5.49
N ASP A 51 1.99 24.04 -5.94
CA ASP A 51 1.36 24.81 -6.99
C ASP A 51 1.38 24.06 -8.32
N ARG A 52 0.18 23.80 -8.86
CA ARG A 52 -0.01 23.10 -10.13
C ARG A 52 0.48 23.89 -11.36
N LEU A 53 0.54 25.21 -11.25
CA LEU A 53 0.90 26.14 -12.32
C LEU A 53 2.38 26.55 -12.29
N GLU A 54 3.12 26.09 -11.30
CA GLU A 54 4.54 26.39 -11.17
C GLU A 54 5.33 25.87 -12.37
N ALA A 55 6.26 26.67 -12.87
CA ALA A 55 6.97 26.45 -14.14
C ALA A 55 7.99 25.29 -14.13
N GLY A 56 8.07 24.50 -13.07
CA GLY A 56 8.95 23.33 -12.99
C GLY A 56 10.41 23.65 -12.62
N VAL A 57 10.67 24.74 -11.91
CA VAL A 57 12.01 25.14 -11.45
C VAL A 57 12.67 24.05 -10.60
N TRP A 58 11.86 23.22 -9.93
CA TRP A 58 12.33 22.08 -9.16
C TRP A 58 13.10 21.03 -9.99
N LEU A 59 12.88 20.98 -11.30
CA LEU A 59 13.63 20.09 -12.21
C LEU A 59 15.12 20.44 -12.25
N GLU A 60 15.47 21.71 -12.09
CA GLU A 60 16.87 22.14 -12.07
C GLU A 60 17.54 21.91 -10.71
N THR A 61 16.76 22.05 -9.63
CA THR A 61 17.32 22.05 -8.27
C THR A 61 17.15 20.74 -7.53
N SER A 62 16.13 19.95 -7.89
CA SER A 62 15.68 18.80 -7.09
C SER A 62 15.48 17.51 -7.89
N ALA A 63 15.76 17.49 -9.21
CA ALA A 63 15.56 16.31 -10.06
C ALA A 63 16.22 15.04 -9.50
N GLY A 64 17.44 15.13 -8.99
CA GLY A 64 18.15 13.99 -8.39
C GLY A 64 17.43 13.43 -7.15
N ARG A 65 16.89 14.31 -6.28
CA ARG A 65 16.11 13.87 -5.11
C ARG A 65 14.80 13.23 -5.52
N VAL A 66 14.12 13.82 -6.50
CA VAL A 66 12.86 13.25 -7.01
C VAL A 66 13.13 11.89 -7.68
N SER A 67 14.19 11.76 -8.49
CA SER A 67 14.59 10.47 -9.09
C SER A 67 14.88 9.40 -8.04
N PHE A 68 15.51 9.76 -6.92
CA PHE A 68 15.71 8.83 -5.80
C PHE A 68 14.36 8.37 -5.21
N VAL A 69 13.43 9.30 -4.98
CA VAL A 69 12.08 8.97 -4.50
C VAL A 69 11.36 8.03 -5.46
N LEU A 70 11.46 8.28 -6.77
CA LEU A 70 10.81 7.43 -7.78
C LEU A 70 11.32 5.98 -7.73
N ASN A 71 12.58 5.75 -7.36
CA ASN A 71 13.12 4.40 -7.16
C ASN A 71 12.60 3.73 -5.86
N LEU A 72 12.17 4.49 -4.85
CA LEU A 72 11.58 3.94 -3.64
C LEU A 72 10.13 3.47 -3.84
N VAL A 73 9.39 4.10 -4.76
CA VAL A 73 7.97 3.80 -5.00
C VAL A 73 7.73 2.34 -5.39
N PRO A 74 8.47 1.71 -6.34
CA PRO A 74 8.30 0.30 -6.66
C PRO A 74 8.58 -0.62 -5.46
N ILE A 75 9.61 -0.30 -4.65
CA ILE A 75 9.97 -1.10 -3.47
C ILE A 75 8.85 -1.02 -2.43
N ALA A 76 8.32 0.19 -2.18
CA ALA A 76 7.14 0.38 -1.33
C ALA A 76 5.94 -0.41 -1.87
N GLY A 77 5.73 -0.38 -3.18
CA GLY A 77 4.66 -1.13 -3.84
C GLY A 77 4.77 -2.64 -3.64
N ILE A 78 5.96 -3.22 -3.79
CA ILE A 78 6.22 -4.63 -3.51
C ILE A 78 5.90 -4.96 -2.05
N ALA A 79 6.35 -4.14 -1.10
CA ALA A 79 6.06 -4.32 0.32
C ALA A 79 4.54 -4.26 0.59
N PHE A 80 3.82 -3.36 -0.08
CA PHE A 80 2.37 -3.27 0.05
C PHE A 80 1.64 -4.48 -0.54
N MET A 81 2.09 -5.01 -1.67
CA MET A 81 1.54 -6.26 -2.23
C MET A 81 1.71 -7.44 -1.27
N TRP A 82 2.86 -7.54 -0.63
CA TRP A 82 3.09 -8.55 0.41
C TRP A 82 2.17 -8.35 1.62
N PHE A 83 2.00 -7.10 2.06
CA PHE A 83 1.05 -6.77 3.13
C PHE A 83 -0.37 -7.19 2.78
N ILE A 84 -0.87 -6.86 1.57
CA ILE A 84 -2.19 -7.26 1.08
C ILE A 84 -2.30 -8.79 1.03
N GLY A 85 -1.31 -9.47 0.45
CA GLY A 85 -1.32 -10.92 0.28
C GLY A 85 -1.44 -11.65 1.62
N VAL A 86 -0.64 -11.25 2.59
CA VAL A 86 -0.67 -11.86 3.92
C VAL A 86 -1.92 -11.47 4.72
N LEU A 87 -2.41 -10.25 4.56
CA LEU A 87 -3.66 -9.83 5.20
C LEU A 87 -4.84 -10.64 4.66
N ARG A 88 -4.88 -10.86 3.34
CA ARG A 88 -5.88 -11.70 2.69
C ARG A 88 -5.86 -13.15 3.17
N ASP A 89 -4.67 -13.74 3.34
CA ASP A 89 -4.54 -15.13 3.82
C ASP A 89 -5.08 -15.31 5.25
N ARG A 90 -5.05 -14.27 6.07
CA ARG A 90 -5.64 -14.25 7.41
C ARG A 90 -7.16 -14.24 7.43
N LEU A 91 -7.77 -13.66 6.42
CA LEU A 91 -9.22 -13.50 6.36
C LEU A 91 -9.93 -14.84 6.08
N GLY A 92 -9.24 -15.78 5.43
CA GLY A 92 -9.65 -17.18 5.29
C GLY A 92 -10.94 -17.38 4.52
N THR A 93 -11.47 -18.61 4.54
CA THR A 93 -12.63 -19.09 3.79
C THR A 93 -14.01 -18.58 4.32
N ARG A 94 -14.02 -17.74 5.33
CA ARG A 94 -15.27 -17.19 5.93
C ARG A 94 -15.65 -15.83 5.36
N GLU A 95 -14.92 -15.34 4.38
CA GLU A 95 -15.10 -14.00 3.85
C GLU A 95 -16.08 -14.00 2.68
N ASP A 96 -16.96 -13.00 2.68
CA ASP A 96 -17.76 -12.68 1.52
C ASP A 96 -16.84 -12.33 0.34
N GLN A 97 -16.95 -13.06 -0.76
CA GLN A 97 -16.14 -12.89 -1.97
C GLN A 97 -16.15 -11.43 -2.48
N PHE A 98 -17.23 -10.72 -2.21
CA PHE A 98 -17.35 -9.30 -2.56
C PHE A 98 -16.30 -8.46 -1.84
N PHE A 99 -16.20 -8.55 -0.51
CA PHE A 99 -15.22 -7.79 0.26
C PHE A 99 -13.78 -8.13 -0.12
N ALA A 100 -13.49 -9.41 -0.34
CA ALA A 100 -12.17 -9.85 -0.79
C ALA A 100 -11.78 -9.24 -2.15
N THR A 101 -12.75 -9.15 -3.07
CA THR A 101 -12.54 -8.57 -4.40
C THR A 101 -12.31 -7.06 -4.31
N VAL A 102 -13.14 -6.33 -3.56
CA VAL A 102 -13.00 -4.87 -3.40
C VAL A 102 -11.72 -4.51 -2.67
N PHE A 103 -11.36 -5.27 -1.62
CA PHE A 103 -10.11 -5.11 -0.89
C PHE A 103 -8.89 -5.25 -1.81
N LEU A 104 -8.79 -6.36 -2.55
CA LEU A 104 -7.67 -6.59 -3.45
C LEU A 104 -7.67 -5.59 -4.62
N GLY A 105 -8.83 -5.37 -5.24
CA GLY A 105 -8.97 -4.49 -6.39
C GLY A 105 -8.60 -3.05 -6.07
N SER A 106 -9.07 -2.49 -4.95
CA SER A 106 -8.74 -1.13 -4.53
C SER A 106 -7.26 -0.96 -4.20
N GLY A 107 -6.64 -1.96 -3.55
CA GLY A 107 -5.21 -1.94 -3.26
C GLY A 107 -4.34 -1.99 -4.53
N LEU A 108 -4.70 -2.85 -5.51
CA LEU A 108 -3.99 -2.93 -6.78
C LEU A 108 -4.19 -1.67 -7.64
N LEU A 109 -5.39 -1.09 -7.66
CA LEU A 109 -5.65 0.16 -8.36
C LEU A 109 -4.86 1.31 -7.74
N PHE A 110 -4.80 1.40 -6.41
CA PHE A 110 -3.94 2.36 -5.73
C PHE A 110 -2.50 2.26 -6.20
N LEU A 111 -1.91 1.06 -6.18
CA LEU A 111 -0.53 0.83 -6.63
C LEU A 111 -0.34 1.15 -8.10
N GLY A 112 -1.24 0.70 -8.97
CA GLY A 112 -1.17 0.97 -10.40
C GLY A 112 -1.15 2.47 -10.70
N MET A 113 -2.02 3.24 -10.05
CA MET A 113 -2.06 4.70 -10.19
C MET A 113 -0.79 5.36 -9.65
N MET A 114 -0.25 4.90 -8.51
CA MET A 114 1.01 5.41 -7.96
C MET A 114 2.19 5.14 -8.90
N PHE A 115 2.25 3.96 -9.52
CA PHE A 115 3.30 3.64 -10.47
C PHE A 115 3.20 4.47 -11.76
N VAL A 116 1.99 4.69 -12.27
CA VAL A 116 1.78 5.56 -13.45
C VAL A 116 2.15 7.00 -13.11
N ALA A 117 1.78 7.52 -11.93
CA ALA A 117 2.19 8.85 -11.48
C ALA A 117 3.72 8.97 -11.36
N ALA A 118 4.38 7.97 -10.78
CA ALA A 118 5.84 7.93 -10.68
C ALA A 118 6.51 7.89 -12.06
N ALA A 119 6.00 7.08 -12.98
CA ALA A 119 6.50 7.01 -14.36
C ALA A 119 6.32 8.33 -15.10
N ALA A 120 5.20 9.02 -14.92
CA ALA A 120 4.95 10.32 -15.53
C ALA A 120 5.92 11.40 -15.02
N ILE A 121 6.20 11.45 -13.69
CA ILE A 121 7.23 12.33 -13.13
C ILE A 121 8.61 11.97 -13.68
N GLY A 122 8.96 10.70 -13.76
CA GLY A 122 10.21 10.24 -14.34
C GLY A 122 10.36 10.67 -15.79
N GLY A 123 9.28 10.57 -16.58
CA GLY A 123 9.24 11.07 -17.96
C GLY A 123 9.44 12.59 -18.05
N LEU A 124 8.87 13.37 -17.14
CA LEU A 124 9.11 14.82 -17.08
C LEU A 124 10.58 15.15 -16.77
N ILE A 125 11.20 14.44 -15.83
CA ILE A 125 12.62 14.63 -15.53
C ILE A 125 13.45 14.31 -16.78
N LEU A 126 13.22 13.17 -17.40
CA LEU A 126 13.98 12.74 -18.58
C LEU A 126 13.84 13.70 -19.77
N ALA A 127 12.64 14.25 -20.00
CA ALA A 127 12.36 15.11 -21.14
C ALA A 127 12.83 16.56 -20.96
N TYR A 128 12.91 17.07 -19.73
CA TYR A 128 13.05 18.51 -19.49
C TYR A 128 14.19 18.91 -18.53
N SER A 129 14.91 17.99 -17.90
CA SER A 129 16.02 18.35 -17.00
C SER A 129 17.17 19.03 -17.74
N ASP A 130 17.48 18.56 -18.97
CA ASP A 130 18.61 19.05 -19.76
C ASP A 130 18.22 20.21 -20.71
N HIS A 131 16.93 20.48 -20.86
CA HIS A 131 16.39 21.51 -21.77
C HIS A 131 15.35 22.39 -21.07
N PRO A 132 15.74 23.23 -20.11
CA PRO A 132 14.81 24.04 -19.33
C PRO A 132 14.00 25.02 -20.19
N GLU A 133 14.55 25.49 -21.30
CA GLU A 133 13.88 26.38 -22.25
C GLU A 133 12.70 25.71 -22.97
N ALA A 134 12.78 24.41 -23.22
CA ALA A 134 11.70 23.64 -23.87
C ALA A 134 10.46 23.46 -22.95
N ARG A 135 10.62 23.70 -21.68
CA ARG A 135 9.56 23.57 -20.66
C ARG A 135 8.64 24.78 -20.64
N VAL A 136 9.21 25.98 -20.81
CA VAL A 136 8.46 27.26 -20.73
C VAL A 136 7.41 27.32 -21.83
N GLY A 137 6.13 27.43 -21.44
CA GLY A 137 5.01 27.45 -22.38
C GLY A 137 4.65 26.10 -22.99
N SER A 138 5.30 25.00 -22.61
CA SER A 138 4.98 23.66 -23.11
C SER A 138 3.64 23.16 -22.58
N ALA A 139 2.66 22.96 -23.49
CA ALA A 139 1.39 22.34 -23.16
C ALA A 139 1.56 20.88 -22.67
N THR A 140 2.54 20.16 -23.21
CA THR A 140 2.85 18.78 -22.81
C THR A 140 3.36 18.75 -21.35
N PHE A 141 4.23 19.69 -20.98
CA PHE A 141 4.70 19.80 -19.58
C PHE A 141 3.56 20.08 -18.63
N ALA A 142 2.75 21.09 -18.95
CA ALA A 142 1.60 21.48 -18.12
C ALA A 142 0.57 20.34 -17.96
N PHE A 143 0.27 19.65 -19.06
CA PHE A 143 -0.62 18.49 -19.05
C PHE A 143 -0.05 17.34 -18.20
N ALA A 144 1.19 16.92 -18.43
CA ALA A 144 1.78 15.81 -17.70
C ALA A 144 1.87 16.09 -16.19
N ARG A 145 2.14 17.35 -15.80
CA ARG A 145 2.16 17.76 -14.40
C ARG A 145 0.76 17.72 -13.78
N ALA A 146 -0.25 18.29 -14.45
CA ALA A 146 -1.63 18.27 -13.97
C ALA A 146 -2.15 16.82 -13.89
N PHE A 147 -1.91 16.01 -14.92
CA PHE A 147 -2.27 14.61 -14.95
C PHE A 147 -1.68 13.82 -13.77
N THR A 148 -0.39 13.99 -13.52
CA THR A 148 0.30 13.31 -12.39
C THR A 148 -0.29 13.74 -11.06
N PHE A 149 -0.55 15.04 -10.90
CA PHE A 149 -1.13 15.56 -9.67
C PHE A 149 -2.52 14.95 -9.43
N ASP A 150 -3.40 14.98 -10.41
CA ASP A 150 -4.77 14.46 -10.27
C ASP A 150 -4.76 12.94 -10.07
N LEU A 151 -3.92 12.22 -10.81
CA LEU A 151 -3.78 10.77 -10.67
C LEU A 151 -3.38 10.37 -9.24
N MET A 152 -2.45 11.10 -8.64
CA MET A 152 -1.99 10.84 -7.29
C MET A 152 -3.01 11.33 -6.24
N HIS A 153 -3.38 12.61 -6.26
CA HIS A 153 -4.18 13.23 -5.18
C HIS A 153 -5.66 12.85 -5.24
N VAL A 154 -6.20 12.65 -6.44
CA VAL A 154 -7.63 12.35 -6.60
C VAL A 154 -7.85 10.86 -6.71
N TYR A 155 -7.27 10.21 -7.72
CA TYR A 155 -7.64 8.84 -8.05
C TYR A 155 -6.97 7.81 -7.14
N ALA A 156 -5.65 7.85 -6.96
CA ALA A 156 -4.93 6.87 -6.16
C ALA A 156 -5.39 6.88 -4.70
N PHE A 157 -5.49 8.05 -4.08
CA PHE A 157 -5.88 8.12 -2.66
C PHE A 157 -7.37 7.88 -2.41
N LYS A 158 -8.24 8.05 -3.41
CA LYS A 158 -9.62 7.55 -3.31
C LYS A 158 -9.68 6.02 -3.32
N MET A 159 -8.81 5.36 -4.10
CA MET A 159 -8.70 3.89 -4.04
C MET A 159 -8.09 3.43 -2.72
N ALA A 160 -7.12 4.17 -2.17
CA ALA A 160 -6.63 3.92 -0.81
C ALA A 160 -7.75 4.06 0.25
N ALA A 161 -8.64 5.02 0.10
CA ALA A 161 -9.81 5.18 0.98
C ALA A 161 -10.76 3.97 0.91
N VAL A 162 -11.05 3.47 -0.29
CA VAL A 162 -11.87 2.26 -0.48
C VAL A 162 -11.18 1.05 0.17
N PHE A 163 -9.86 0.93 0.00
CA PHE A 163 -9.07 -0.09 0.68
C PHE A 163 -9.18 0.02 2.21
N MET A 164 -9.07 1.24 2.76
CA MET A 164 -9.21 1.47 4.22
C MET A 164 -10.59 1.08 4.73
N ILE A 165 -11.67 1.40 4.00
CA ILE A 165 -13.05 1.00 4.36
C ILE A 165 -13.15 -0.51 4.44
N THR A 166 -12.75 -1.20 3.37
CA THR A 166 -12.85 -2.66 3.30
C THR A 166 -11.97 -3.34 4.35
N ALA A 167 -10.73 -2.91 4.51
CA ALA A 167 -9.82 -3.44 5.53
C ALA A 167 -10.33 -3.17 6.96
N SER A 168 -10.94 -2.00 7.22
CA SER A 168 -11.54 -1.67 8.52
C SER A 168 -12.77 -2.50 8.80
N THR A 169 -13.61 -2.76 7.79
CA THR A 169 -14.77 -3.66 7.91
C THR A 169 -14.31 -5.07 8.28
N LEU A 170 -13.31 -5.58 7.58
CA LEU A 170 -12.70 -6.86 7.89
C LEU A 170 -12.13 -6.91 9.32
N ALA A 171 -11.37 -5.89 9.70
CA ALA A 171 -10.79 -5.78 11.04
C ALA A 171 -11.86 -5.77 12.12
N PHE A 172 -12.98 -5.11 11.87
CA PHE A 172 -14.10 -5.03 12.83
C PHE A 172 -14.77 -6.38 13.03
N HIS A 173 -14.98 -7.15 11.96
CA HIS A 173 -15.62 -8.47 12.01
C HIS A 173 -14.71 -9.56 12.58
N THR A 174 -13.44 -9.56 12.20
CA THR A 174 -12.49 -10.61 12.58
C THR A 174 -11.72 -10.31 13.87
N ARG A 175 -11.79 -9.07 14.36
CA ARG A 175 -11.13 -8.58 15.60
C ARG A 175 -9.62 -8.82 15.63
N PHE A 176 -8.98 -8.87 14.48
CA PHE A 176 -7.51 -9.02 14.44
C PHE A 176 -6.75 -7.73 14.78
N VAL A 177 -7.45 -6.60 14.83
CA VAL A 177 -6.94 -5.28 15.23
C VAL A 177 -7.89 -4.65 16.23
N ALA A 178 -7.38 -3.78 17.08
CA ALA A 178 -8.20 -3.05 18.07
C ALA A 178 -9.29 -2.21 17.37
N ARG A 179 -10.50 -2.20 17.93
CA ARG A 179 -11.66 -1.53 17.32
C ARG A 179 -11.44 -0.05 17.02
N TRP A 180 -10.66 0.65 17.85
CA TRP A 180 -10.36 2.06 17.62
C TRP A 180 -9.53 2.31 16.35
N ILE A 181 -8.63 1.37 15.95
CA ILE A 181 -7.85 1.45 14.70
C ILE A 181 -8.77 1.26 13.49
N ALA A 182 -9.75 0.37 13.58
CA ALA A 182 -10.76 0.21 12.52
C ALA A 182 -11.62 1.48 12.38
N LEU A 183 -12.03 2.10 13.49
CA LEU A 183 -12.77 3.37 13.47
C LEU A 183 -11.92 4.51 12.89
N LEU A 184 -10.63 4.60 13.25
CA LEU A 184 -9.71 5.55 12.60
C LEU A 184 -9.59 5.28 11.09
N GLY A 185 -9.63 4.00 10.67
CA GLY A 185 -9.65 3.64 9.26
C GLY A 185 -10.86 4.19 8.52
N TYR A 186 -12.06 4.08 9.10
CA TYR A 186 -13.26 4.69 8.51
C TYR A 186 -13.17 6.22 8.46
N GLY A 187 -12.76 6.85 9.56
CA GLY A 187 -12.60 8.31 9.60
C GLY A 187 -11.56 8.81 8.59
N GLY A 188 -10.41 8.14 8.52
CA GLY A 188 -9.36 8.43 7.55
C GLY A 188 -9.82 8.22 6.10
N ALA A 189 -10.60 7.16 5.84
CA ALA A 189 -11.15 6.90 4.51
C ALA A 189 -12.12 8.01 4.07
N VAL A 190 -13.04 8.43 4.94
CA VAL A 190 -13.95 9.55 4.66
C VAL A 190 -13.15 10.83 4.39
N PHE A 191 -12.13 11.09 5.21
CA PHE A 191 -11.24 12.24 4.99
C PHE A 191 -10.52 12.17 3.64
N LEU A 192 -10.02 11.00 3.23
CA LEU A 192 -9.37 10.82 1.92
C LEU A 192 -10.35 10.96 0.75
N LEU A 193 -11.58 10.48 0.88
CA LEU A 193 -12.59 10.58 -0.18
C LEU A 193 -12.94 12.04 -0.52
N PHE A 194 -13.02 12.89 0.50
CA PHE A 194 -13.49 14.28 0.34
C PHE A 194 -12.37 15.31 0.48
N GLY A 195 -11.29 15.00 1.21
CA GLY A 195 -10.23 15.94 1.55
C GLY A 195 -8.96 15.84 0.72
N SER A 196 -8.71 14.72 0.02
CA SER A 196 -7.42 14.47 -0.66
C SER A 196 -7.07 15.50 -1.75
N GLY A 197 -8.07 16.12 -2.37
CA GLY A 197 -7.86 17.16 -3.38
C GLY A 197 -7.63 18.57 -2.81
N TYR A 198 -7.90 18.77 -1.51
CA TYR A 198 -7.83 20.09 -0.87
C TYR A 198 -6.66 20.22 0.09
N PHE A 199 -6.24 19.11 0.70
CA PHE A 199 -5.21 19.09 1.74
C PHE A 199 -4.04 18.21 1.32
N ASP A 200 -2.89 18.79 1.06
CA ASP A 200 -1.67 18.04 0.70
C ASP A 200 -1.25 17.02 1.78
N TRP A 201 -1.58 17.30 3.05
CA TRP A 201 -1.30 16.39 4.17
C TRP A 201 -2.19 15.14 4.16
N ALA A 202 -3.30 15.15 3.41
CA ALA A 202 -4.18 14.00 3.30
C ALA A 202 -3.45 12.75 2.82
N LEU A 203 -2.43 12.90 1.97
CA LEU A 203 -1.65 11.79 1.42
C LEU A 203 -0.95 10.95 2.51
N PHE A 204 -0.66 11.52 3.67
CA PHE A 204 -0.02 10.83 4.78
C PHE A 204 -0.98 9.95 5.59
N VAL A 205 -2.28 10.19 5.51
CA VAL A 205 -3.30 9.46 6.31
C VAL A 205 -3.24 7.96 6.04
N PHE A 206 -3.16 7.57 4.79
CA PHE A 206 -3.14 6.16 4.40
C PHE A 206 -1.91 5.41 4.92
N PRO A 207 -0.66 5.82 4.63
CA PRO A 207 0.51 5.10 5.12
C PRO A 207 0.64 5.16 6.65
N PHE A 208 0.20 6.22 7.32
CA PHE A 208 0.15 6.24 8.78
C PHE A 208 -0.85 5.23 9.34
N TRP A 209 -2.02 5.11 8.74
CA TRP A 209 -2.99 4.11 9.15
C TRP A 209 -2.47 2.68 8.93
N VAL A 210 -1.84 2.40 7.79
CA VAL A 210 -1.19 1.10 7.54
C VAL A 210 -0.10 0.82 8.57
N LEU A 211 0.67 1.83 8.98
CA LEU A 211 1.67 1.71 10.02
C LEU A 211 1.05 1.32 11.37
N LEU A 212 -0.06 1.96 11.76
CA LEU A 212 -0.79 1.64 12.99
C LEU A 212 -1.33 0.20 12.97
N VAL A 213 -1.96 -0.21 11.87
CA VAL A 213 -2.45 -1.58 11.69
C VAL A 213 -1.31 -2.57 11.80
N SER A 214 -0.22 -2.34 11.09
CA SER A 214 0.95 -3.25 11.04
C SER A 214 1.64 -3.35 12.39
N THR A 215 1.83 -2.23 13.08
CA THR A 215 2.42 -2.20 14.42
C THR A 215 1.53 -2.91 15.44
N SER A 216 0.21 -2.72 15.37
CA SER A 216 -0.71 -3.42 16.27
C SER A 216 -0.68 -4.94 16.07
N ILE A 217 -0.62 -5.41 14.81
CA ILE A 217 -0.46 -6.82 14.48
C ILE A 217 0.87 -7.37 15.02
N LEU A 218 1.95 -6.62 14.89
CA LEU A 218 3.27 -7.03 15.38
C LEU A 218 3.27 -7.16 16.91
N LEU A 219 2.75 -6.16 17.62
CA LEU A 219 2.69 -6.15 19.08
C LEU A 219 1.81 -7.28 19.64
N ASP A 220 0.68 -7.58 19.01
CA ASP A 220 -0.19 -8.69 19.42
C ASP A 220 0.51 -10.05 19.24
N ASN A 221 1.29 -10.21 18.18
CA ASN A 221 2.09 -11.41 17.96
C ASN A 221 3.27 -11.57 18.94
N LEU A 222 3.84 -10.46 19.40
CA LEU A 222 4.93 -10.51 20.38
C LEU A 222 4.40 -10.81 21.80
N ARG A 223 3.17 -10.39 22.09
CA ARG A 223 2.52 -10.64 23.38
C ARG A 223 1.96 -12.05 23.55
N ARG A 224 1.74 -12.77 22.45
CA ARG A 224 1.33 -14.20 22.45
C ARG A 224 2.53 -15.06 22.07
N PRO A 225 3.47 -15.36 22.99
CA PRO A 225 4.51 -16.33 22.72
C PRO A 225 3.85 -17.68 22.42
N ASP A 226 4.35 -18.39 21.42
CA ASP A 226 3.88 -19.70 21.00
C ASP A 226 3.76 -20.63 22.22
N HIS A 227 2.53 -20.92 22.61
CA HIS A 227 2.26 -22.13 23.35
C HIS A 227 2.41 -23.28 22.35
N SER A 228 3.65 -23.69 22.11
CA SER A 228 3.94 -24.98 21.57
C SER A 228 3.45 -25.99 22.60
N PRO A 229 2.50 -26.88 22.29
CA PRO A 229 2.26 -28.03 23.15
C PRO A 229 3.54 -28.85 23.08
N ALA A 230 4.23 -28.91 24.21
CA ALA A 230 5.30 -29.87 24.40
C ALA A 230 4.71 -31.30 24.31
N ALA A 231 5.31 -32.08 23.42
CA ALA A 231 5.34 -33.53 23.29
C ALA A 231 4.03 -34.31 23.45
#